data_5a19bdb07dd5014d866034c8bbe1d167
#
_entry.id   5a19bdb07dd5014d866034c8bbe1d167
#
_cell.length_a   1.000
_cell.length_b   1.000
_cell.length_c   1.000
_cell.angle_alpha   90.00
_cell.angle_beta   90.00
_cell.angle_gamma   90.00
#
_symmetry.space_group_name_H-M   'P 1'
#
loop_
_entity.id
_entity.type
_entity.pdbx_description
1 polymer ?
#
loop_
_entity_poly.entity_id
_entity_poly.type
_entity_poly.pdbx_seq_one_letter_code
_entity_poly.pdbx_strand_id
1 'polypeptide(L)'
;MALSLAACEKETKVISLSGKTMGTTYHVKYLDEGSMKATSEKTHEEIEAILKDVNAKMSTYKKDSELSRFNQNTQVNTPIEISADFAKVLAEAIRLNKVTEGALDVTVGPVVNLWGFGPEKRPEKQPTPEQLAERQAWVGIDKIALDMSAAKPTLSKALPQVYVDLSSIAKGFGVDLVAEKLEQLNAQNYMVEIGGEIRAKGKNIEGKPWQIA
;
A
#
# COMPACT_ATOMS: atom_id res chain seq x y z
N MET A 1 18.28 -23.67 -52.97
CA MET A 1 18.75 -23.99 -51.60
C MET A 1 18.09 -22.98 -50.67
N ALA A 2 16.98 -23.35 -50.01
CA ALA A 2 16.24 -22.47 -49.10
C ALA A 2 16.85 -22.63 -47.71
N LEU A 3 17.50 -21.57 -47.18
CA LEU A 3 17.89 -21.51 -45.77
C LEU A 3 16.61 -21.26 -44.97
N SER A 4 16.12 -22.29 -44.29
CA SER A 4 15.15 -22.13 -43.19
C SER A 4 15.87 -21.49 -41.98
N LEU A 5 15.62 -20.20 -41.74
CA LEU A 5 15.91 -19.59 -40.49
C LEU A 5 15.00 -20.20 -39.42
N ALA A 6 15.51 -21.17 -38.68
CA ALA A 6 14.87 -21.60 -37.44
C ALA A 6 14.99 -20.44 -36.43
N ALA A 7 13.96 -19.60 -36.32
CA ALA A 7 13.81 -18.70 -35.20
C ALA A 7 13.64 -19.59 -33.97
N CYS A 8 14.61 -19.55 -33.03
CA CYS A 8 14.43 -20.08 -31.67
C CYS A 8 13.32 -19.26 -31.04
N GLU A 9 12.07 -19.71 -31.09
CA GLU A 9 11.04 -19.18 -30.21
C GLU A 9 11.48 -19.44 -28.77
N LYS A 10 11.74 -18.37 -28.03
CA LYS A 10 12.01 -18.48 -26.60
C LYS A 10 10.74 -18.98 -25.93
N GLU A 11 10.85 -20.10 -25.23
CA GLU A 11 9.74 -20.68 -24.49
C GLU A 11 9.27 -19.70 -23.41
N THR A 12 7.99 -19.31 -23.46
CA THR A 12 7.36 -18.47 -22.43
C THR A 12 7.26 -19.24 -21.13
N LYS A 13 7.77 -18.67 -20.04
CA LYS A 13 7.74 -19.28 -18.71
C LYS A 13 6.81 -18.50 -17.78
N VAL A 14 6.01 -19.24 -17.00
CA VAL A 14 5.25 -18.65 -15.89
C VAL A 14 6.15 -18.57 -14.67
N ILE A 15 6.41 -17.36 -14.20
CA ILE A 15 7.11 -17.12 -12.95
C ILE A 15 6.07 -16.81 -11.87
N SER A 16 6.20 -17.48 -10.72
CA SER A 16 5.35 -17.28 -9.55
C SER A 16 6.20 -16.97 -8.34
N LEU A 17 5.97 -15.79 -7.74
CA LEU A 17 6.64 -15.31 -6.54
C LEU A 17 5.62 -15.09 -5.45
N SER A 18 5.98 -15.35 -4.19
CA SER A 18 5.10 -15.13 -3.04
C SER A 18 5.88 -14.87 -1.77
N GLY A 19 5.23 -14.25 -0.81
CA GLY A 19 5.83 -13.97 0.50
C GLY A 19 4.80 -13.39 1.47
N LYS A 20 5.30 -12.80 2.57
CA LYS A 20 4.49 -12.18 3.61
C LYS A 20 4.75 -10.68 3.69
N THR A 21 3.69 -9.90 3.75
CA THR A 21 3.79 -8.43 3.90
C THR A 21 2.52 -7.88 4.57
N MET A 22 2.60 -6.75 5.25
CA MET A 22 1.45 -5.98 5.78
C MET A 22 0.43 -6.85 6.57
N GLY A 23 0.92 -7.84 7.33
CA GLY A 23 0.07 -8.75 8.10
C GLY A 23 -0.66 -9.83 7.28
N THR A 24 -0.37 -9.95 5.98
CA THR A 24 -0.97 -10.91 5.05
C THR A 24 0.10 -11.54 4.15
N THR A 25 -0.33 -12.15 3.04
CA THR A 25 0.54 -12.68 1.98
C THR A 25 0.44 -11.84 0.72
N TYR A 26 1.44 -11.97 -0.15
CA TYR A 26 1.37 -11.48 -1.52
C TYR A 26 1.66 -12.61 -2.52
N HIS A 27 1.11 -12.49 -3.72
CA HIS A 27 1.32 -13.40 -4.83
C HIS A 27 1.52 -12.58 -6.12
N VAL A 28 2.62 -12.85 -6.80
CA VAL A 28 2.97 -12.22 -8.08
C VAL A 28 3.16 -13.31 -9.11
N LYS A 29 2.44 -13.20 -10.24
CA LYS A 29 2.65 -14.07 -11.40
C LYS A 29 2.97 -13.18 -12.60
N TYR A 30 3.96 -13.58 -13.40
CA TYR A 30 4.23 -12.93 -14.68
C TYR A 30 4.76 -13.91 -15.70
N LEU A 31 4.63 -13.55 -16.98
CA LEU A 31 5.19 -14.33 -18.06
C LEU A 31 6.59 -13.79 -18.41
N ASP A 32 7.59 -14.67 -18.35
CA ASP A 32 8.90 -14.40 -18.93
C ASP A 32 8.95 -14.92 -20.37
N GLU A 33 8.86 -14.00 -21.30
CA GLU A 33 8.92 -14.24 -22.76
C GLU A 33 10.36 -14.06 -23.28
N GLY A 34 11.35 -14.10 -22.38
CA GLY A 34 12.76 -13.92 -22.69
C GLY A 34 13.19 -12.46 -22.90
N SER A 35 12.34 -11.50 -22.55
CA SER A 35 12.58 -10.06 -22.65
C SER A 35 12.75 -9.38 -21.30
N MET A 36 12.67 -10.13 -20.18
CA MET A 36 12.84 -9.61 -18.85
C MET A 36 14.26 -9.03 -18.64
N LYS A 37 14.34 -7.88 -17.97
CA LYS A 37 15.61 -7.21 -17.66
C LYS A 37 16.29 -7.73 -16.39
N ALA A 38 15.63 -8.63 -15.65
CA ALA A 38 16.15 -9.24 -14.43
C ALA A 38 15.75 -10.71 -14.34
N THR A 39 16.51 -11.51 -13.59
CA THR A 39 16.15 -12.88 -13.25
C THR A 39 14.97 -12.89 -12.27
N SER A 40 14.32 -14.03 -12.11
CA SER A 40 13.23 -14.22 -11.14
C SER A 40 13.66 -13.93 -9.70
N GLU A 41 14.87 -14.35 -9.33
CA GLU A 41 15.46 -14.12 -8.01
C GLU A 41 15.67 -12.62 -7.75
N LYS A 42 16.23 -11.91 -8.74
CA LYS A 42 16.45 -10.47 -8.63
C LYS A 42 15.14 -9.70 -8.59
N THR A 43 14.15 -10.11 -9.40
CA THR A 43 12.81 -9.55 -9.37
C THR A 43 12.16 -9.72 -8.00
N HIS A 44 12.32 -10.90 -7.40
CA HIS A 44 11.80 -11.18 -6.06
C HIS A 44 12.45 -10.29 -4.99
N GLU A 45 13.78 -10.16 -4.99
CA GLU A 45 14.51 -9.26 -4.08
C GLU A 45 14.01 -7.79 -4.20
N GLU A 46 13.78 -7.31 -5.41
CA GLU A 46 13.28 -5.95 -5.64
C GLU A 46 11.83 -5.76 -5.13
N ILE A 47 10.97 -6.77 -5.32
CA ILE A 47 9.60 -6.77 -4.77
C ILE A 47 9.64 -6.73 -3.24
N GLU A 48 10.43 -7.59 -2.60
CA GLU A 48 10.59 -7.60 -1.14
C GLU A 48 11.10 -6.24 -0.61
N ALA A 49 12.04 -5.61 -1.32
CA ALA A 49 12.56 -4.29 -0.94
C ALA A 49 11.45 -3.21 -1.01
N ILE A 50 10.63 -3.21 -2.07
CA ILE A 50 9.49 -2.31 -2.23
C ILE A 50 8.49 -2.50 -1.08
N LEU A 51 8.09 -3.73 -0.81
CA LEU A 51 7.09 -4.02 0.22
C LEU A 51 7.61 -3.71 1.63
N LYS A 52 8.89 -3.93 1.89
CA LYS A 52 9.56 -3.52 3.13
C LYS A 52 9.55 -2.00 3.29
N ASP A 53 9.80 -1.24 2.23
CA ASP A 53 9.81 0.21 2.25
C ASP A 53 8.40 0.79 2.48
N VAL A 54 7.37 0.25 1.81
CA VAL A 54 5.96 0.64 2.07
C VAL A 54 5.59 0.40 3.55
N ASN A 55 5.98 -0.75 4.11
CA ASN A 55 5.77 -1.04 5.53
C ASN A 55 6.51 -0.06 6.45
N ALA A 56 7.73 0.34 6.11
CA ALA A 56 8.51 1.31 6.90
C ALA A 56 7.89 2.70 6.89
N LYS A 57 7.12 3.03 5.84
CA LYS A 57 6.44 4.32 5.71
C LYS A 57 5.02 4.30 6.33
N MET A 58 4.23 3.25 6.11
CA MET A 58 2.77 3.30 6.28
C MET A 58 2.18 2.31 7.30
N SER A 59 2.99 1.50 7.96
CA SER A 59 2.50 0.53 8.95
C SER A 59 2.15 1.20 10.28
N THR A 60 0.96 0.95 10.81
CA THR A 60 0.57 1.32 12.18
C THR A 60 1.15 0.34 13.22
N TYR A 61 1.55 -0.86 12.81
CA TYR A 61 2.09 -1.90 13.69
C TYR A 61 3.61 -1.79 13.94
N LYS A 62 4.34 -1.13 13.03
CA LYS A 62 5.77 -0.83 13.22
C LYS A 62 5.91 0.48 13.97
N LYS A 63 6.39 0.45 15.21
CA LYS A 63 6.54 1.62 16.08
C LYS A 63 7.44 2.72 15.49
N ASP A 64 8.39 2.33 14.65
CA ASP A 64 9.38 3.16 13.99
C ASP A 64 9.01 3.56 12.56
N SER A 65 7.83 3.16 12.07
CA SER A 65 7.35 3.60 10.75
C SER A 65 7.14 5.11 10.73
N GLU A 66 7.16 5.69 9.54
CA GLU A 66 6.92 7.12 9.36
C GLU A 66 5.52 7.53 9.87
N LEU A 67 4.50 6.75 9.51
CA LEU A 67 3.13 6.93 9.99
C LEU A 67 3.03 6.81 11.52
N SER A 68 3.69 5.82 12.12
CA SER A 68 3.66 5.65 13.57
C SER A 68 4.35 6.80 14.30
N ARG A 69 5.46 7.35 13.77
CA ARG A 69 6.10 8.55 14.33
C ARG A 69 5.18 9.77 14.25
N PHE A 70 4.45 9.95 13.12
CA PHE A 70 3.43 11.00 13.04
C PHE A 70 2.32 10.79 14.08
N ASN A 71 1.78 9.59 14.21
CA ASN A 71 0.71 9.27 15.15
C ASN A 71 1.14 9.51 16.61
N GLN A 72 2.38 9.18 16.98
CA GLN A 72 2.94 9.37 18.33
C GLN A 72 3.32 10.82 18.64
N ASN A 73 3.49 11.67 17.62
CA ASN A 73 3.79 13.07 17.83
C ASN A 73 2.60 13.79 18.51
N THR A 74 2.87 14.51 19.59
CA THR A 74 1.86 15.26 20.36
C THR A 74 1.80 16.75 20.01
N GLN A 75 2.71 17.23 19.16
CA GLN A 75 2.74 18.62 18.73
C GLN A 75 1.58 18.91 17.78
N VAL A 76 0.86 19.98 18.02
CA VAL A 76 -0.26 20.44 17.20
C VAL A 76 0.15 21.56 16.26
N ASN A 77 -0.45 21.61 15.08
CA ASN A 77 -0.20 22.64 14.06
C ASN A 77 1.30 22.83 13.72
N THR A 78 2.11 21.80 13.97
CA THR A 78 3.55 21.81 13.69
C THR A 78 3.81 20.89 12.50
N PRO A 79 4.17 21.44 11.31
CA PRO A 79 4.49 20.65 10.14
C PRO A 79 5.73 19.78 10.38
N ILE A 80 5.64 18.50 10.04
CA ILE A 80 6.76 17.56 9.99
C ILE A 80 6.95 17.05 8.57
N GLU A 81 8.21 16.90 8.15
CA GLU A 81 8.52 16.33 6.83
C GLU A 81 8.04 14.89 6.76
N ILE A 82 7.46 14.52 5.61
CA ILE A 82 7.06 13.16 5.29
C ILE A 82 7.59 12.76 3.90
N SER A 83 7.69 11.45 3.66
CA SER A 83 8.12 10.92 2.37
C SER A 83 7.10 11.23 1.26
N ALA A 84 7.59 11.31 0.03
CA ALA A 84 6.73 11.53 -1.14
C ALA A 84 5.67 10.43 -1.31
N ASP A 85 6.01 9.17 -0.99
CA ASP A 85 5.07 8.06 -1.06
C ASP A 85 3.96 8.17 -0.01
N PHE A 86 4.32 8.53 1.22
CA PHE A 86 3.32 8.75 2.27
C PHE A 86 2.40 9.93 1.90
N ALA A 87 2.98 11.03 1.41
CA ALA A 87 2.20 12.18 0.94
C ALA A 87 1.26 11.81 -0.23
N LYS A 88 1.73 11.02 -1.20
CA LYS A 88 0.94 10.55 -2.34
C LYS A 88 -0.28 9.74 -1.88
N VAL A 89 -0.07 8.77 -0.98
CA VAL A 89 -1.16 7.94 -0.45
C VAL A 89 -2.13 8.77 0.39
N LEU A 90 -1.63 9.68 1.21
CA LEU A 90 -2.48 10.53 2.04
C LEU A 90 -3.29 11.53 1.19
N ALA A 91 -2.70 12.10 0.14
CA ALA A 91 -3.41 12.96 -0.79
C ALA A 91 -4.56 12.21 -1.48
N GLU A 92 -4.34 10.96 -1.88
CA GLU A 92 -5.41 10.12 -2.44
C GLU A 92 -6.49 9.80 -1.41
N ALA A 93 -6.11 9.52 -0.15
CA ALA A 93 -7.05 9.31 0.94
C ALA A 93 -7.92 10.55 1.19
N ILE A 94 -7.32 11.76 1.17
CA ILE A 94 -8.05 13.03 1.28
C ILE A 94 -9.00 13.22 0.09
N ARG A 95 -8.56 12.91 -1.13
CA ARG A 95 -9.43 12.95 -2.33
C ARG A 95 -10.60 11.99 -2.20
N LEU A 96 -10.36 10.75 -1.75
CA LEU A 96 -11.40 9.74 -1.54
C LEU A 96 -12.37 10.16 -0.44
N ASN A 97 -11.90 10.72 0.68
CA ASN A 97 -12.76 11.27 1.72
C ASN A 97 -13.76 12.27 1.12
N LYS A 98 -13.27 13.19 0.29
CA LYS A 98 -14.12 14.20 -0.35
C LYS A 98 -15.16 13.60 -1.31
N VAL A 99 -14.77 12.66 -2.18
CA VAL A 99 -15.70 12.08 -3.17
C VAL A 99 -16.67 11.08 -2.58
N THR A 100 -16.38 10.54 -1.41
CA THR A 100 -17.26 9.64 -0.64
C THR A 100 -18.06 10.37 0.44
N GLU A 101 -18.00 11.72 0.45
CA GLU A 101 -18.69 12.54 1.46
C GLU A 101 -18.35 12.13 2.91
N GLY A 102 -17.07 11.77 3.14
CA GLY A 102 -16.57 11.36 4.45
C GLY A 102 -16.76 9.88 4.79
N ALA A 103 -17.35 9.05 3.91
CA ALA A 103 -17.53 7.62 4.18
C ALA A 103 -16.18 6.88 4.29
N LEU A 104 -15.14 7.33 3.57
CA LEU A 104 -13.77 6.92 3.80
C LEU A 104 -13.03 8.04 4.56
N ASP A 105 -12.59 7.76 5.78
CA ASP A 105 -11.77 8.68 6.57
C ASP A 105 -10.60 7.93 7.22
N VAL A 106 -9.39 8.22 6.76
CA VAL A 106 -8.17 7.58 7.28
C VAL A 106 -7.77 8.08 8.67
N THR A 107 -8.45 9.08 9.23
CA THR A 107 -8.25 9.51 10.62
C THR A 107 -9.07 8.69 11.62
N VAL A 108 -9.77 7.65 11.16
CA VAL A 108 -10.59 6.74 11.98
C VAL A 108 -9.79 5.89 12.99
N GLY A 109 -8.47 5.97 12.96
CA GLY A 109 -7.57 5.18 13.79
C GLY A 109 -7.90 5.15 15.29
N PRO A 110 -8.30 6.24 15.96
CA PRO A 110 -8.72 6.20 17.36
C PRO A 110 -9.89 5.26 17.64
N VAL A 111 -10.83 5.14 16.71
CA VAL A 111 -11.99 4.24 16.80
C VAL A 111 -11.56 2.80 16.48
N VAL A 112 -10.71 2.60 15.46
CA VAL A 112 -10.14 1.29 15.11
C VAL A 112 -9.38 0.69 16.31
N ASN A 113 -8.54 1.49 16.97
CA ASN A 113 -7.78 1.09 18.15
C ASN A 113 -8.73 0.77 19.33
N LEU A 114 -9.76 1.58 19.56
CA LEU A 114 -10.74 1.35 20.62
C LEU A 114 -11.44 0.00 20.48
N TRP A 115 -11.76 -0.43 19.26
CA TRP A 115 -12.35 -1.73 18.98
C TRP A 115 -11.35 -2.88 18.95
N GLY A 116 -10.03 -2.58 19.08
CA GLY A 116 -8.95 -3.58 19.10
C GLY A 116 -8.63 -4.18 17.73
N PHE A 117 -8.89 -3.44 16.65
CA PHE A 117 -8.48 -3.79 15.28
C PHE A 117 -7.16 -3.13 14.86
N GLY A 118 -6.62 -2.23 15.70
CA GLY A 118 -5.33 -1.59 15.52
C GLY A 118 -4.20 -2.27 16.31
N PRO A 119 -3.03 -1.61 16.45
CA PRO A 119 -1.87 -2.16 17.16
C PRO A 119 -2.02 -2.19 18.69
N GLU A 120 -3.03 -1.55 19.25
CA GLU A 120 -3.33 -1.57 20.67
C GLU A 120 -3.92 -2.92 21.08
N LYS A 121 -3.84 -3.25 22.38
CA LYS A 121 -4.44 -4.49 22.89
C LYS A 121 -5.95 -4.48 22.69
N ARG A 122 -6.48 -5.59 22.21
CA ARG A 122 -7.92 -5.77 22.08
C ARG A 122 -8.58 -5.62 23.45
N PRO A 123 -9.62 -4.79 23.58
CA PRO A 123 -10.35 -4.63 24.84
C PRO A 123 -11.07 -5.94 25.23
N GLU A 124 -11.15 -6.21 26.53
CA GLU A 124 -11.89 -7.39 27.05
C GLU A 124 -13.41 -7.23 26.92
N LYS A 125 -13.90 -5.99 26.86
CA LYS A 125 -15.31 -5.64 26.76
C LYS A 125 -15.54 -4.71 25.58
N GLN A 126 -16.76 -4.68 25.08
CA GLN A 126 -17.16 -3.71 24.06
C GLN A 126 -17.02 -2.28 24.61
N PRO A 127 -16.56 -1.33 23.77
CA PRO A 127 -16.50 0.07 24.15
C PRO A 127 -17.89 0.62 24.55
N THR A 128 -17.91 1.50 25.54
CA THR A 128 -19.15 2.20 25.92
C THR A 128 -19.48 3.30 24.91
N PRO A 129 -20.76 3.78 24.86
CA PRO A 129 -21.12 4.92 24.02
C PRO A 129 -20.29 6.18 24.31
N GLU A 130 -19.94 6.43 25.57
CA GLU A 130 -19.12 7.58 25.98
C GLU A 130 -17.69 7.46 25.45
N GLN A 131 -17.07 6.29 25.58
CA GLN A 131 -15.75 6.01 25.01
C GLN A 131 -15.75 6.17 23.49
N LEU A 132 -16.80 5.69 22.82
CA LEU A 132 -16.94 5.84 21.38
C LEU A 132 -17.08 7.33 21.00
N ALA A 133 -17.92 8.08 21.67
CA ALA A 133 -18.11 9.51 21.42
C ALA A 133 -16.82 10.31 21.64
N GLU A 134 -16.04 9.99 22.68
CA GLU A 134 -14.73 10.58 22.93
C GLU A 134 -13.79 10.33 21.74
N ARG A 135 -13.67 9.08 21.27
CA ARG A 135 -12.76 8.73 20.16
C ARG A 135 -13.20 9.32 18.83
N GLN A 136 -14.51 9.39 18.59
CA GLN A 136 -15.08 10.02 17.40
C GLN A 136 -14.77 11.51 17.33
N ALA A 137 -14.68 12.22 18.46
CA ALA A 137 -14.31 13.63 18.50
C ALA A 137 -12.89 13.89 17.96
N TRP A 138 -12.01 12.88 17.92
CA TRP A 138 -10.65 12.97 17.38
C TRP A 138 -10.56 12.63 15.91
N VAL A 139 -11.63 12.07 15.32
CA VAL A 139 -11.71 11.71 13.89
C VAL A 139 -12.12 12.92 13.06
N GLY A 140 -11.55 13.06 11.88
CA GLY A 140 -11.90 14.08 10.88
C GLY A 140 -10.70 14.43 10.03
N ILE A 141 -10.86 14.31 8.70
CA ILE A 141 -9.82 14.64 7.73
C ILE A 141 -9.44 16.12 7.78
N ASP A 142 -10.34 16.98 8.24
CA ASP A 142 -10.14 18.42 8.48
C ASP A 142 -9.15 18.70 9.64
N LYS A 143 -8.85 17.70 10.47
CA LYS A 143 -7.91 17.80 11.59
C LYS A 143 -6.45 17.50 11.19
N ILE A 144 -6.20 17.21 9.92
CA ILE A 144 -4.84 17.08 9.37
C ILE A 144 -4.65 18.09 8.23
N ALA A 145 -3.42 18.57 8.07
CA ALA A 145 -3.05 19.45 6.97
C ALA A 145 -1.82 18.89 6.26
N LEU A 146 -2.01 18.49 5.00
CA LEU A 146 -0.97 18.04 4.09
C LEU A 146 -0.55 19.20 3.20
N ASP A 147 0.73 19.54 3.20
CA ASP A 147 1.32 20.51 2.27
C ASP A 147 2.31 19.80 1.34
N MET A 148 2.03 19.86 0.04
CA MET A 148 2.84 19.31 -1.04
C MET A 148 3.48 20.40 -1.91
N SER A 149 3.41 21.66 -1.53
CA SER A 149 3.91 22.78 -2.32
C SER A 149 5.44 22.92 -2.25
N ALA A 150 6.07 22.44 -1.20
CA ALA A 150 7.52 22.45 -1.01
C ALA A 150 8.19 21.21 -1.65
N ALA A 151 9.52 21.26 -1.80
CA ALA A 151 10.32 20.15 -2.31
C ALA A 151 10.18 18.87 -1.46
N LYS A 152 9.89 19.02 -0.17
CA LYS A 152 9.56 17.93 0.75
C LYS A 152 8.16 18.17 1.31
N PRO A 153 7.23 17.21 1.14
CA PRO A 153 5.90 17.33 1.70
C PRO A 153 5.94 17.39 3.23
N THR A 154 4.97 18.10 3.80
CA THR A 154 4.81 18.15 5.26
C THR A 154 3.40 17.80 5.68
N LEU A 155 3.27 17.26 6.89
CA LEU A 155 2.00 16.90 7.49
C LEU A 155 1.93 17.46 8.92
N SER A 156 0.79 18.04 9.28
CA SER A 156 0.50 18.48 10.65
C SER A 156 -0.87 17.99 11.09
N LYS A 157 -1.13 18.08 12.40
CA LYS A 157 -2.43 17.73 12.99
C LYS A 157 -2.90 18.80 13.99
N ALA A 158 -4.21 19.01 14.05
CA ALA A 158 -4.83 20.02 14.92
C ALA A 158 -5.04 19.54 16.36
N LEU A 159 -5.04 18.21 16.61
CA LEU A 159 -5.19 17.61 17.93
C LEU A 159 -4.12 16.54 18.14
N PRO A 160 -3.56 16.40 19.36
CA PRO A 160 -2.56 15.37 19.66
C PRO A 160 -3.09 13.95 19.44
N GLN A 161 -4.39 13.75 19.65
CA GLN A 161 -5.07 12.44 19.58
C GLN A 161 -5.42 11.99 18.17
N VAL A 162 -5.29 12.85 17.15
CA VAL A 162 -5.48 12.44 15.74
C VAL A 162 -4.54 11.30 15.43
N TYR A 163 -5.11 10.23 14.89
CA TYR A 163 -4.39 9.02 14.54
C TYR A 163 -4.81 8.59 13.12
N VAL A 164 -3.86 8.59 12.21
CA VAL A 164 -4.06 8.17 10.82
C VAL A 164 -3.83 6.67 10.71
N ASP A 165 -4.72 5.99 10.00
CA ASP A 165 -4.64 4.58 9.63
C ASP A 165 -4.85 4.43 8.11
N LEU A 166 -3.81 3.99 7.43
CA LEU A 166 -3.79 3.80 5.98
C LEU A 166 -4.10 2.36 5.54
N SER A 167 -4.57 1.49 6.45
CA SER A 167 -4.80 0.07 6.17
C SER A 167 -5.79 -0.17 5.02
N SER A 168 -6.71 0.77 4.79
CA SER A 168 -7.69 0.71 3.69
C SER A 168 -7.11 1.03 2.30
N ILE A 169 -5.90 1.61 2.21
CA ILE A 169 -5.36 2.11 0.94
C ILE A 169 -3.90 1.67 0.69
N ALA A 170 -3.12 1.44 1.75
CA ALA A 170 -1.68 1.16 1.63
C ALA A 170 -1.37 -0.15 0.89
N LYS A 171 -2.24 -1.18 0.97
CA LYS A 171 -2.04 -2.43 0.24
C LYS A 171 -2.18 -2.21 -1.27
N GLY A 172 -3.20 -1.48 -1.71
CA GLY A 172 -3.39 -1.11 -3.11
C GLY A 172 -2.19 -0.31 -3.66
N PHE A 173 -1.65 0.62 -2.86
CA PHE A 173 -0.42 1.32 -3.23
C PHE A 173 0.78 0.37 -3.39
N GLY A 174 0.94 -0.60 -2.48
CA GLY A 174 1.96 -1.64 -2.59
C GLY A 174 1.81 -2.48 -3.86
N VAL A 175 0.57 -2.85 -4.21
CA VAL A 175 0.25 -3.55 -5.47
C VAL A 175 0.68 -2.72 -6.68
N ASP A 176 0.39 -1.42 -6.69
CA ASP A 176 0.76 -0.52 -7.78
C ASP A 176 2.27 -0.41 -7.94
N LEU A 177 3.02 -0.22 -6.86
CA LEU A 177 4.49 -0.13 -6.92
C LEU A 177 5.13 -1.43 -7.44
N VAL A 178 4.64 -2.59 -7.02
CA VAL A 178 5.11 -3.88 -7.52
C VAL A 178 4.80 -4.05 -9.01
N ALA A 179 3.60 -3.67 -9.43
CA ALA A 179 3.19 -3.72 -10.84
C ALA A 179 4.04 -2.78 -11.71
N GLU A 180 4.27 -1.55 -11.26
CA GLU A 180 5.14 -0.57 -11.93
C GLU A 180 6.58 -1.10 -12.04
N LYS A 181 7.09 -1.79 -11.00
CA LYS A 181 8.40 -2.44 -11.04
C LYS A 181 8.46 -3.53 -12.11
N LEU A 182 7.46 -4.40 -12.19
CA LEU A 182 7.37 -5.42 -13.23
C LEU A 182 7.36 -4.80 -14.63
N GLU A 183 6.65 -3.69 -14.82
CA GLU A 183 6.64 -2.97 -16.11
C GLU A 183 8.02 -2.38 -16.45
N GLN A 184 8.73 -1.81 -15.48
CA GLN A 184 10.11 -1.33 -15.64
C GLN A 184 11.08 -2.47 -16.01
N LEU A 185 10.84 -3.68 -15.50
CA LEU A 185 11.56 -4.90 -15.83
C LEU A 185 11.10 -5.55 -17.14
N ASN A 186 10.18 -4.90 -17.87
CA ASN A 186 9.65 -5.32 -19.16
C ASN A 186 8.66 -6.51 -19.12
N ALA A 187 8.02 -6.78 -17.98
CA ALA A 187 6.91 -7.71 -17.91
C ALA A 187 5.67 -7.12 -18.61
N GLN A 188 5.16 -7.78 -19.64
CA GLN A 188 3.98 -7.34 -20.37
C GLN A 188 2.70 -8.00 -19.86
N ASN A 189 2.83 -9.18 -19.27
CA ASN A 189 1.74 -10.01 -18.80
C ASN A 189 1.99 -10.38 -17.33
N TYR A 190 1.20 -9.84 -16.41
CA TYR A 190 1.38 -10.07 -14.98
C TYR A 190 0.07 -9.93 -14.18
N MET A 191 0.07 -10.51 -12.99
CA MET A 191 -0.91 -10.31 -11.93
C MET A 191 -0.16 -10.15 -10.61
N VAL A 192 -0.47 -9.09 -9.88
CA VAL A 192 0.03 -8.79 -8.53
C VAL A 192 -1.16 -8.79 -7.59
N GLU A 193 -1.05 -9.52 -6.49
CA GLU A 193 -2.07 -9.59 -5.42
C GLU A 193 -1.39 -9.38 -4.07
N ILE A 194 -1.96 -8.55 -3.21
CA ILE A 194 -1.55 -8.37 -1.81
C ILE A 194 -2.80 -8.32 -0.93
N GLY A 195 -3.06 -9.40 -0.20
CA GLY A 195 -4.15 -9.48 0.77
C GLY A 195 -5.53 -9.14 0.19
N GLY A 196 -5.79 -9.54 -1.05
CA GLY A 196 -7.05 -9.34 -1.78
C GLY A 196 -7.06 -8.14 -2.74
N GLU A 197 -6.17 -7.17 -2.62
CA GLU A 197 -6.01 -6.10 -3.59
C GLU A 197 -5.20 -6.59 -4.79
N ILE A 198 -5.71 -6.33 -6.01
CA ILE A 198 -5.15 -6.92 -7.25
C ILE A 198 -4.96 -5.86 -8.33
N ARG A 199 -3.81 -5.96 -9.03
CA ARG A 199 -3.58 -5.32 -10.32
C ARG A 199 -3.05 -6.35 -11.32
N ALA A 200 -3.67 -6.40 -12.48
CA ALA A 200 -3.28 -7.30 -13.56
C ALA A 200 -3.15 -6.57 -14.89
N LYS A 201 -2.29 -7.08 -15.76
CA LYS A 201 -2.09 -6.57 -17.12
C LYS A 201 -1.87 -7.75 -18.08
N GLY A 202 -2.35 -7.60 -19.32
CA GLY A 202 -2.15 -8.58 -20.38
C GLY A 202 -2.95 -9.86 -20.15
N LYS A 203 -2.35 -11.02 -20.47
CA LYS A 203 -3.00 -12.33 -20.53
C LYS A 203 -2.20 -13.37 -19.73
N ASN A 204 -2.88 -14.44 -19.32
CA ASN A 204 -2.24 -15.61 -18.74
C ASN A 204 -1.54 -16.46 -19.82
N ILE A 205 -0.89 -17.55 -19.41
CA ILE A 205 -0.15 -18.45 -20.34
C ILE A 205 -1.05 -19.11 -21.39
N GLU A 206 -2.36 -19.19 -21.15
CA GLU A 206 -3.35 -19.72 -22.11
C GLU A 206 -3.85 -18.64 -23.10
N GLY A 207 -3.33 -17.42 -23.03
CA GLY A 207 -3.80 -16.29 -23.85
C GLY A 207 -5.14 -15.71 -23.42
N LYS A 208 -5.64 -16.06 -22.23
CA LYS A 208 -6.90 -15.59 -21.65
C LYS A 208 -6.65 -14.46 -20.62
N PRO A 209 -7.66 -13.64 -20.29
CA PRO A 209 -7.58 -12.74 -19.12
C PRO A 209 -7.17 -13.48 -17.85
N TRP A 210 -6.47 -12.78 -16.95
CA TRP A 210 -6.16 -13.32 -15.64
C TRP A 210 -7.46 -13.62 -14.88
N GLN A 211 -7.51 -14.80 -14.25
CA GLN A 211 -8.66 -15.22 -13.44
C GLN A 211 -8.33 -15.00 -11.97
N ILE A 212 -9.29 -14.39 -11.27
CA ILE A 212 -9.22 -14.09 -9.86
C ILE A 212 -10.28 -14.96 -9.18
N ALA A 213 -9.87 -15.76 -8.20
CA ALA A 213 -10.75 -16.64 -7.44
C ALA A 213 -11.26 -15.93 -6.17
#